data_2f6fffad1e8e72a1a3aa9ab4f44f45f7
#
_entry.id   2f6fffad1e8e72a1a3aa9ab4f44f45f7
#
_cell.length_a   1.000
_cell.length_b   1.000
_cell.length_c   1.000
_cell.angle_alpha   90.00
_cell.angle_beta   90.00
_cell.angle_gamma   90.00
#
_symmetry.space_group_name_H-M   'P 1'
#
loop_
_entity.id
_entity.type
_entity.pdbx_description
1 polymer ?
#
loop_
_entity_poly.entity_id
_entity_poly.type
_entity_poly.pdbx_seq_one_letter_code
_entity_poly.pdbx_strand_id
1 'polypeptide(L)'
;MIADWFKTHRYFEATRQKRTAASLYEFPIKGGIVKRGLRRPTSKISFKIARPLVEVALRSVIRLEIEGKENLPTSGPIIAVFNHLNLIDPPLHIISILPRDSIVMAKEELFYYWPIPIFRILMDAAEAYPVRRRGTIEERQMAMKYAEEVLAKGLVFGIYPEGTRSKAGCLKEAYHGCALIALKTGVPLIPVSIRGTEKLKGIGWLTRPTVTITFGKPFALPPVQGKPNGKQLKELTEYIMGKVAAILPPEYRGIYRPC
;
A
#
# COMPACT_ATOMS: atom_id res chain seq x y z
N MET A 1 23.43 2.88 5.21
CA MET A 1 22.99 2.20 3.97
C MET A 1 21.75 2.85 3.34
N ILE A 2 20.59 2.93 4.00
CA ILE A 2 19.39 3.61 3.43
C ILE A 2 19.56 5.14 3.43
N ALA A 3 20.14 5.74 4.47
CA ALA A 3 20.46 7.17 4.52
C ALA A 3 21.43 7.61 3.41
N ASP A 4 22.35 6.74 3.01
CA ASP A 4 23.30 7.01 1.92
C ASP A 4 22.65 6.85 0.55
N TRP A 5 21.68 5.96 0.42
CA TRP A 5 20.90 5.79 -0.81
C TRP A 5 20.18 7.09 -1.20
N PHE A 6 19.58 7.80 -0.24
CA PHE A 6 18.90 9.09 -0.50
C PHE A 6 19.88 10.19 -0.96
N LYS A 7 21.17 10.10 -0.60
CA LYS A 7 22.20 11.07 -1.01
C LYS A 7 22.68 10.84 -2.45
N THR A 8 22.67 9.61 -2.93
CA THR A 8 23.26 9.23 -4.22
C THR A 8 22.28 9.27 -5.41
N HIS A 9 20.97 9.29 -5.17
CA HIS A 9 19.97 9.26 -6.25
C HIS A 9 19.45 10.67 -6.59
N ARG A 10 20.12 11.36 -7.51
CA ARG A 10 19.77 12.70 -8.05
C ARG A 10 18.39 12.81 -8.70
N TYR A 11 17.68 11.72 -8.88
CA TYR A 11 16.33 11.71 -9.48
C TYR A 11 15.33 12.57 -8.69
N PHE A 12 15.47 12.62 -7.35
CA PHE A 12 14.57 13.39 -6.50
C PHE A 12 14.85 14.91 -6.51
N GLU A 13 16.07 15.36 -6.79
CA GLU A 13 16.38 16.79 -6.89
C GLU A 13 15.81 17.41 -8.18
N ALA A 14 15.89 16.71 -9.29
CA ALA A 14 15.34 17.17 -10.57
C ALA A 14 13.81 17.28 -10.59
N THR A 15 13.10 16.45 -9.82
CA THR A 15 11.64 16.46 -9.72
C THR A 15 11.10 17.51 -8.73
N ARG A 16 11.91 17.99 -7.79
CA ARG A 16 11.52 19.00 -6.79
C ARG A 16 11.33 20.39 -7.41
N GLN A 17 12.02 20.69 -8.50
CA GLN A 17 12.07 22.03 -9.12
C GLN A 17 10.92 22.35 -10.08
N LYS A 18 10.06 21.40 -10.48
CA LYS A 18 9.00 21.59 -11.51
C LYS A 18 7.56 21.56 -11.02
N ARG A 19 7.26 21.78 -9.72
CA ARG A 19 5.90 21.56 -9.20
C ARG A 19 5.33 22.69 -8.36
N THR A 20 4.71 23.62 -9.06
CA THR A 20 3.71 24.54 -8.52
C THR A 20 2.41 24.41 -9.31
N ALA A 21 1.72 23.29 -9.21
CA ALA A 21 0.30 23.15 -9.52
C ALA A 21 -0.22 21.85 -8.90
N ALA A 22 -1.32 21.93 -8.17
CA ALA A 22 -2.05 20.74 -7.74
C ALA A 22 -2.60 20.04 -8.99
N SER A 23 -1.92 18.98 -9.44
CA SER A 23 -2.42 18.19 -10.56
C SER A 23 -3.70 17.49 -10.10
N LEU A 24 -4.83 17.86 -10.70
CA LEU A 24 -6.09 17.15 -10.55
C LEU A 24 -6.07 15.94 -11.48
N TYR A 25 -6.25 14.76 -10.92
CA TYR A 25 -6.47 13.56 -11.70
C TYR A 25 -7.95 13.38 -11.94
N GLU A 26 -8.33 13.28 -13.21
CA GLU A 26 -9.69 12.98 -13.65
C GLU A 26 -9.81 11.50 -13.93
N PHE A 27 -10.70 10.83 -13.23
CA PHE A 27 -10.95 9.40 -13.42
C PHE A 27 -12.33 9.22 -14.05
N PRO A 28 -12.41 8.68 -15.27
CA PRO A 28 -13.68 8.24 -15.82
C PRO A 28 -14.16 7.01 -15.06
N ILE A 29 -15.35 7.10 -14.51
CA ILE A 29 -16.02 6.03 -13.78
C ILE A 29 -17.39 5.80 -14.37
N LYS A 30 -17.99 4.61 -14.14
CA LYS A 30 -19.42 4.41 -14.46
C LYS A 30 -20.25 5.41 -13.64
N GLY A 31 -20.76 6.45 -14.30
CA GLY A 31 -21.56 7.52 -13.67
C GLY A 31 -20.90 8.88 -13.56
N GLY A 32 -19.70 9.09 -14.13
CA GLY A 32 -19.08 10.42 -14.16
C GLY A 32 -17.55 10.43 -14.12
N ILE A 33 -16.99 11.61 -13.84
CA ILE A 33 -15.55 11.82 -13.68
C ILE A 33 -15.28 12.14 -12.21
N VAL A 34 -14.40 11.39 -11.57
CA VAL A 34 -13.86 11.76 -10.25
C VAL A 34 -12.57 12.53 -10.44
N LYS A 35 -12.57 13.77 -9.96
CA LYS A 35 -11.39 14.62 -9.92
C LYS A 35 -10.72 14.47 -8.55
N ARG A 36 -9.50 13.94 -8.52
CA ARG A 36 -8.70 13.87 -7.29
C ARG A 36 -7.38 14.58 -7.48
N GLY A 37 -7.10 15.56 -6.63
CA GLY A 37 -5.78 16.16 -6.49
C GLY A 37 -4.97 15.41 -5.43
N LEU A 38 -3.66 15.40 -5.60
CA LEU A 38 -2.74 15.01 -4.55
C LEU A 38 -2.76 16.08 -3.44
N ARG A 39 -3.76 16.03 -2.57
CA ARG A 39 -3.79 16.87 -1.36
C ARG A 39 -2.97 16.17 -0.27
N ARG A 40 -2.24 16.95 0.52
CA ARG A 40 -1.66 16.39 1.75
C ARG A 40 -2.81 15.92 2.66
N PRO A 41 -2.76 14.71 3.21
CA PRO A 41 -3.79 14.21 4.14
C PRO A 41 -4.07 15.15 5.30
N THR A 42 -3.05 15.89 5.72
CA THR A 42 -3.07 16.77 6.89
C THR A 42 -3.95 18.03 6.75
N SER A 43 -4.48 18.33 5.56
CA SER A 43 -5.25 19.56 5.33
C SER A 43 -6.73 19.46 5.71
N LYS A 44 -7.24 18.26 5.96
CA LYS A 44 -8.65 18.07 6.32
C LYS A 44 -8.79 17.81 7.83
N ILE A 45 -9.47 18.71 8.54
CA ILE A 45 -9.87 18.55 9.95
C ILE A 45 -10.58 17.20 10.15
N SER A 46 -11.41 16.78 9.17
CA SER A 46 -12.08 15.47 9.16
C SER A 46 -11.13 14.27 9.30
N PHE A 47 -9.91 14.36 8.73
CA PHE A 47 -8.94 13.27 8.80
C PHE A 47 -8.28 13.16 10.18
N LYS A 48 -7.95 14.30 10.80
CA LYS A 48 -7.39 14.33 12.16
C LYS A 48 -8.36 13.80 13.21
N ILE A 49 -9.67 13.97 12.97
CA ILE A 49 -10.72 13.48 13.87
C ILE A 49 -11.09 12.03 13.55
N ALA A 50 -11.20 11.67 12.27
CA ALA A 50 -11.60 10.33 11.87
C ALA A 50 -10.58 9.24 12.22
N ARG A 51 -9.27 9.54 12.11
CA ARG A 51 -8.21 8.57 12.44
C ARG A 51 -8.31 8.00 13.86
N PRO A 52 -8.33 8.81 14.94
CA PRO A 52 -8.44 8.28 16.30
C PRO A 52 -9.74 7.52 16.52
N LEU A 53 -10.85 7.93 15.91
CA LEU A 53 -12.12 7.21 16.00
C LEU A 53 -12.03 5.83 15.35
N VAL A 54 -11.43 5.74 14.17
CA VAL A 54 -11.19 4.46 13.48
C VAL A 54 -10.24 3.58 14.29
N GLU A 55 -9.20 4.15 14.86
CA GLU A 55 -8.27 3.41 15.71
C GLU A 55 -8.98 2.84 16.96
N VAL A 56 -9.75 3.65 17.65
CA VAL A 56 -10.54 3.21 18.81
C VAL A 56 -11.53 2.12 18.40
N ALA A 57 -12.26 2.30 17.30
CA ALA A 57 -13.19 1.30 16.78
C ALA A 57 -12.51 -0.03 16.44
N LEU A 58 -11.34 0.02 15.79
CA LEU A 58 -10.58 -1.20 15.48
C LEU A 58 -10.06 -1.86 16.76
N ARG A 59 -9.46 -1.11 17.69
CA ARG A 59 -8.95 -1.64 18.96
C ARG A 59 -10.04 -2.20 19.88
N SER A 60 -11.32 -1.80 19.68
CA SER A 60 -12.43 -2.40 20.41
C SER A 60 -12.74 -3.83 19.95
N VAL A 61 -12.51 -4.15 18.68
CA VAL A 61 -12.83 -5.45 18.07
C VAL A 61 -11.63 -6.37 17.86
N ILE A 62 -10.39 -5.83 17.95
CA ILE A 62 -9.15 -6.60 17.84
C ILE A 62 -8.15 -6.24 18.93
N ARG A 63 -7.19 -7.12 19.19
CA ARG A 63 -5.94 -6.83 19.90
C ARG A 63 -4.87 -6.54 18.84
N LEU A 64 -4.55 -5.25 18.63
CA LEU A 64 -3.56 -4.85 17.63
C LEU A 64 -2.15 -4.88 18.21
N GLU A 65 -1.29 -5.66 17.61
CA GLU A 65 0.15 -5.74 17.88
C GLU A 65 0.92 -5.24 16.66
N ILE A 66 1.95 -4.42 16.89
CA ILE A 66 2.80 -3.89 15.83
C ILE A 66 4.25 -4.20 16.19
N GLU A 67 4.91 -4.97 15.33
CA GLU A 67 6.29 -5.42 15.49
C GLU A 67 7.19 -4.80 14.42
N GLY A 68 8.47 -4.55 14.77
CA GLY A 68 9.47 -4.06 13.81
C GLY A 68 9.20 -2.66 13.27
N LYS A 69 8.38 -1.85 13.94
CA LYS A 69 8.00 -0.52 13.47
C LYS A 69 9.19 0.43 13.32
N GLU A 70 10.26 0.19 14.06
CA GLU A 70 11.55 0.88 13.96
C GLU A 70 12.22 0.71 12.58
N ASN A 71 11.83 -0.30 11.83
CA ASN A 71 12.29 -0.51 10.46
C ASN A 71 11.64 0.46 9.46
N LEU A 72 10.52 1.10 9.82
CA LEU A 72 9.90 2.10 8.97
C LEU A 72 10.70 3.40 9.03
N PRO A 73 11.30 3.88 7.91
CA PRO A 73 12.04 5.13 7.90
C PRO A 73 11.18 6.30 8.35
N THR A 74 11.70 7.18 9.18
CA THR A 74 10.97 8.35 9.72
C THR A 74 10.65 9.40 8.66
N SER A 75 11.36 9.41 7.53
CA SER A 75 11.19 10.36 6.44
C SER A 75 11.58 9.75 5.09
N GLY A 76 11.30 10.48 4.00
CA GLY A 76 11.61 10.05 2.64
C GLY A 76 10.58 9.07 2.06
N PRO A 77 10.58 8.86 0.73
CA PRO A 77 9.65 7.95 0.07
C PRO A 77 9.97 6.50 0.38
N ILE A 78 8.93 5.68 0.51
CA ILE A 78 9.06 4.23 0.65
C ILE A 78 7.81 3.53 0.11
N ILE A 79 8.00 2.37 -0.51
CA ILE A 79 6.91 1.51 -0.97
C ILE A 79 6.66 0.46 0.09
N ALA A 80 5.52 0.53 0.78
CA ALA A 80 5.12 -0.46 1.77
C ALA A 80 4.31 -1.58 1.10
N VAL A 81 4.84 -2.80 1.16
CA VAL A 81 4.28 -3.97 0.47
C VAL A 81 3.56 -4.87 1.46
N PHE A 82 2.25 -4.98 1.34
CA PHE A 82 1.38 -5.71 2.25
C PHE A 82 0.80 -6.98 1.61
N ASN A 83 0.57 -8.02 2.42
CA ASN A 83 -0.38 -9.07 2.07
C ASN A 83 -1.82 -8.62 2.36
N HIS A 84 -2.82 -9.32 1.79
CA HIS A 84 -4.22 -8.89 1.90
C HIS A 84 -5.16 -10.05 2.28
N LEU A 85 -5.66 -10.04 3.51
CA LEU A 85 -6.52 -11.10 4.08
C LEU A 85 -7.97 -10.64 4.27
N ASN A 86 -8.17 -9.37 4.69
CA ASN A 86 -9.48 -8.86 5.08
C ASN A 86 -9.72 -7.43 4.58
N LEU A 87 -10.98 -7.00 4.65
CA LEU A 87 -11.41 -5.64 4.27
C LEU A 87 -10.88 -4.58 5.23
N ILE A 88 -10.54 -4.93 6.46
CA ILE A 88 -9.98 -4.01 7.46
C ILE A 88 -8.47 -3.80 7.32
N ASP A 89 -7.77 -4.54 6.45
CA ASP A 89 -6.33 -4.39 6.27
C ASP A 89 -5.92 -2.96 5.85
N PRO A 90 -6.61 -2.27 4.90
CA PRO A 90 -6.28 -0.89 4.55
C PRO A 90 -6.42 0.11 5.71
N PRO A 91 -7.49 0.13 6.52
CA PRO A 91 -7.51 0.93 7.75
C PRO A 91 -6.37 0.61 8.72
N LEU A 92 -6.03 -0.68 8.91
CA LEU A 92 -4.92 -1.10 9.76
C LEU A 92 -3.56 -0.64 9.21
N HIS A 93 -3.37 -0.68 7.89
CA HIS A 93 -2.20 -0.12 7.22
C HIS A 93 -2.00 1.35 7.63
N ILE A 94 -3.03 2.19 7.51
CA ILE A 94 -2.94 3.62 7.80
C ILE A 94 -2.54 3.85 9.27
N ILE A 95 -3.16 3.12 10.20
CA ILE A 95 -2.88 3.25 11.64
C ILE A 95 -1.46 2.78 11.95
N SER A 96 -1.01 1.68 11.34
CA SER A 96 0.32 1.10 11.62
C SER A 96 1.47 1.98 11.16
N ILE A 97 1.27 2.77 10.11
CA ILE A 97 2.29 3.66 9.53
C ILE A 97 2.43 4.99 10.27
N LEU A 98 1.44 5.39 11.08
CA LEU A 98 1.51 6.65 11.84
C LEU A 98 2.84 6.80 12.60
N PRO A 99 3.43 8.02 12.68
CA PRO A 99 2.86 9.31 12.30
C PRO A 99 3.04 9.69 10.80
N ARG A 100 3.56 8.80 9.97
CA ARG A 100 3.79 9.10 8.55
C ARG A 100 2.50 9.10 7.75
N ASP A 101 2.44 9.97 6.76
CA ASP A 101 1.36 9.96 5.78
C ASP A 101 1.59 8.87 4.75
N SER A 102 0.54 8.15 4.42
CA SER A 102 0.56 7.09 3.41
C SER A 102 -0.65 7.17 2.50
N ILE A 103 -0.44 6.74 1.27
CA ILE A 103 -1.50 6.58 0.27
C ILE A 103 -1.52 5.13 -0.17
N VAL A 104 -2.72 4.57 -0.31
CA VAL A 104 -2.92 3.18 -0.70
C VAL A 104 -3.72 3.10 -2.00
N MET A 105 -3.39 2.14 -2.86
CA MET A 105 -4.26 1.78 -3.99
C MET A 105 -5.44 0.95 -3.50
N ALA A 106 -6.64 1.35 -3.85
CA ALA A 106 -7.86 0.63 -3.53
C ALA A 106 -8.70 0.35 -4.77
N LYS A 107 -9.47 -0.72 -4.73
CA LYS A 107 -10.36 -1.10 -5.82
C LYS A 107 -11.40 -0.02 -6.07
N GLU A 108 -11.60 0.39 -7.33
CA GLU A 108 -12.52 1.46 -7.73
C GLU A 108 -13.93 1.25 -7.16
N GLU A 109 -14.42 0.00 -7.17
CA GLU A 109 -15.76 -0.32 -6.73
C GLU A 109 -16.00 -0.04 -5.24
N LEU A 110 -14.96 0.03 -4.42
CA LEU A 110 -15.10 0.41 -3.01
C LEU A 110 -15.54 1.87 -2.82
N PHE A 111 -15.40 2.69 -3.85
CA PHE A 111 -15.79 4.10 -3.79
C PHE A 111 -17.26 4.33 -4.18
N TYR A 112 -17.89 3.38 -4.88
CA TYR A 112 -19.21 3.59 -5.50
C TYR A 112 -20.29 2.58 -5.12
N TYR A 113 -19.91 1.33 -4.90
CA TYR A 113 -20.87 0.22 -4.76
C TYR A 113 -21.03 -0.28 -3.33
N TRP A 114 -20.44 0.40 -2.36
CA TRP A 114 -20.56 -0.03 -0.99
C TRP A 114 -21.83 0.58 -0.35
N PRO A 115 -22.74 -0.22 0.20
CA PRO A 115 -24.02 0.26 0.75
C PRO A 115 -23.87 1.07 2.04
N ILE A 116 -22.67 1.08 2.64
CA ILE A 116 -22.42 1.74 3.92
C ILE A 116 -21.59 3.02 3.68
N PRO A 117 -22.15 4.22 3.91
CA PRO A 117 -21.47 5.50 3.69
C PRO A 117 -20.14 5.65 4.44
N ILE A 118 -20.00 4.97 5.59
CA ILE A 118 -18.78 4.98 6.39
C ILE A 118 -17.56 4.48 5.62
N PHE A 119 -17.72 3.50 4.71
CA PHE A 119 -16.61 3.00 3.89
C PHE A 119 -16.10 4.04 2.90
N ARG A 120 -17.00 4.84 2.33
CA ARG A 120 -16.62 5.97 1.48
C ARG A 120 -15.82 7.00 2.29
N ILE A 121 -16.30 7.32 3.49
CA ILE A 121 -15.61 8.24 4.41
C ILE A 121 -14.23 7.70 4.76
N LEU A 122 -14.10 6.39 5.03
CA LEU A 122 -12.83 5.74 5.32
C LEU A 122 -11.88 5.75 4.11
N MET A 123 -12.38 5.50 2.89
CA MET A 123 -11.58 5.56 1.67
C MET A 123 -11.14 7.00 1.35
N ASP A 124 -12.02 7.97 1.58
CA ASP A 124 -11.69 9.39 1.42
C ASP A 124 -10.71 9.86 2.50
N ALA A 125 -10.88 9.39 3.74
CA ALA A 125 -9.95 9.67 4.83
C ALA A 125 -8.59 8.99 4.65
N ALA A 126 -8.56 7.82 4.02
CA ALA A 126 -7.34 7.09 3.67
C ALA A 126 -6.62 7.69 2.46
N GLU A 127 -7.20 8.70 1.78
CA GLU A 127 -6.74 9.20 0.48
C GLU A 127 -6.44 8.07 -0.52
N ALA A 128 -7.24 6.99 -0.42
CA ALA A 128 -7.07 5.82 -1.26
C ALA A 128 -7.25 6.18 -2.73
N TYR A 129 -6.36 5.67 -3.57
CA TYR A 129 -6.39 5.89 -5.01
C TYR A 129 -7.20 4.79 -5.70
N PRO A 130 -8.25 5.11 -6.49
CA PRO A 130 -9.04 4.11 -7.18
C PRO A 130 -8.25 3.47 -8.33
N VAL A 131 -8.22 2.14 -8.38
CA VAL A 131 -7.57 1.37 -9.47
C VAL A 131 -8.51 0.31 -10.00
N ARG A 132 -8.54 0.17 -11.33
CA ARG A 132 -9.16 -0.99 -12.01
C ARG A 132 -8.14 -2.10 -12.20
N ARG A 133 -8.44 -3.30 -11.72
CA ARG A 133 -7.52 -4.45 -11.82
C ARG A 133 -7.25 -4.90 -13.25
N ARG A 134 -8.25 -4.79 -14.13
CA ARG A 134 -8.18 -5.10 -15.56
C ARG A 134 -8.40 -3.82 -16.39
N GLY A 135 -7.81 -2.74 -15.91
CA GLY A 135 -7.88 -1.46 -16.59
C GLY A 135 -7.16 -1.43 -17.91
N THR A 136 -7.47 -0.43 -18.71
CA THR A 136 -6.80 -0.16 -19.98
C THR A 136 -5.31 0.15 -19.75
N ILE A 137 -4.54 0.24 -20.82
CA ILE A 137 -3.12 0.62 -20.76
C ILE A 137 -3.00 2.02 -20.17
N GLU A 138 -3.88 2.94 -20.57
CA GLU A 138 -3.91 4.32 -20.08
C GLU A 138 -4.21 4.40 -18.58
N GLU A 139 -5.17 3.61 -18.08
CA GLU A 139 -5.49 3.54 -16.65
C GLU A 139 -4.31 3.02 -15.82
N ARG A 140 -3.57 2.02 -16.35
CA ARG A 140 -2.35 1.52 -15.69
C ARG A 140 -1.23 2.55 -15.70
N GLN A 141 -1.06 3.31 -16.80
CA GLN A 141 -0.09 4.39 -16.88
C GLN A 141 -0.42 5.53 -15.91
N MET A 142 -1.70 5.88 -15.77
CA MET A 142 -2.16 6.86 -14.78
C MET A 142 -1.89 6.40 -13.35
N ALA A 143 -2.18 5.15 -13.02
CA ALA A 143 -1.87 4.58 -11.70
C ALA A 143 -0.37 4.62 -11.40
N MET A 144 0.47 4.29 -12.39
CA MET A 144 1.92 4.38 -12.28
C MET A 144 2.38 5.81 -12.01
N LYS A 145 1.90 6.76 -12.83
CA LYS A 145 2.23 8.18 -12.68
C LYS A 145 1.81 8.73 -11.31
N TYR A 146 0.65 8.31 -10.83
CA TYR A 146 0.18 8.68 -9.50
C TYR A 146 1.10 8.16 -8.40
N ALA A 147 1.52 6.89 -8.48
CA ALA A 147 2.47 6.32 -7.53
C ALA A 147 3.79 7.11 -7.52
N GLU A 148 4.32 7.46 -8.69
CA GLU A 148 5.53 8.29 -8.82
C GLU A 148 5.37 9.66 -8.14
N GLU A 149 4.23 10.30 -8.29
CA GLU A 149 3.97 11.61 -7.67
C GLU A 149 3.80 11.51 -6.15
N VAL A 150 3.19 10.45 -5.64
CA VAL A 150 3.11 10.17 -4.20
C VAL A 150 4.50 10.02 -3.62
N LEU A 151 5.32 9.18 -4.24
CA LEU A 151 6.69 8.93 -3.80
C LEU A 151 7.58 10.17 -3.93
N ALA A 152 7.42 10.97 -5.00
CA ALA A 152 8.14 12.24 -5.16
C ALA A 152 7.81 13.27 -4.07
N LYS A 153 6.69 13.14 -3.38
CA LYS A 153 6.34 13.97 -2.20
C LYS A 153 6.93 13.45 -0.89
N GLY A 154 7.69 12.36 -0.93
CA GLY A 154 8.28 11.74 0.26
C GLY A 154 7.28 10.97 1.11
N LEU A 155 6.11 10.61 0.55
CA LEU A 155 5.06 9.86 1.26
C LEU A 155 5.33 8.36 1.21
N VAL A 156 4.64 7.62 2.09
CA VAL A 156 4.58 6.17 2.02
C VAL A 156 3.55 5.77 0.96
N PHE A 157 3.94 4.90 0.04
CA PHE A 157 3.03 4.34 -0.95
C PHE A 157 2.73 2.88 -0.60
N GLY A 158 1.52 2.63 -0.13
CA GLY A 158 1.07 1.30 0.24
C GLY A 158 0.51 0.52 -0.94
N ILE A 159 0.95 -0.70 -1.11
CA ILE A 159 0.48 -1.58 -2.18
C ILE A 159 0.22 -2.99 -1.69
N TYR A 160 -0.85 -3.59 -2.20
CA TYR A 160 -1.22 -4.99 -2.01
C TYR A 160 -1.02 -5.72 -3.35
N PRO A 161 0.16 -6.31 -3.62
CA PRO A 161 0.49 -6.84 -4.95
C PRO A 161 -0.42 -7.97 -5.40
N GLU A 162 -1.01 -8.70 -4.47
CA GLU A 162 -2.01 -9.75 -4.73
C GLU A 162 -3.28 -9.23 -5.43
N GLY A 163 -3.53 -7.91 -5.37
CA GLY A 163 -4.67 -7.25 -5.99
C GLY A 163 -6.05 -7.65 -5.46
N THR A 164 -6.19 -8.72 -4.71
CA THR A 164 -7.44 -9.18 -4.06
C THR A 164 -7.13 -9.82 -2.73
N ARG A 165 -8.10 -9.81 -1.81
CA ARG A 165 -8.01 -10.55 -0.55
C ARG A 165 -7.79 -12.04 -0.81
N SER A 166 -6.93 -12.67 -0.01
CA SER A 166 -6.76 -14.11 -0.01
C SER A 166 -7.92 -14.77 0.75
N LYS A 167 -8.65 -15.63 0.06
CA LYS A 167 -9.71 -16.43 0.70
C LYS A 167 -9.14 -17.58 1.50
N ALA A 168 -7.97 -18.10 1.10
CA ALA A 168 -7.27 -19.21 1.74
C ALA A 168 -6.48 -18.78 2.99
N GLY A 169 -6.37 -17.48 3.29
CA GLY A 169 -5.62 -16.98 4.44
C GLY A 169 -4.09 -16.97 4.27
N CYS A 170 -3.58 -17.28 3.08
CA CYS A 170 -2.15 -17.29 2.78
C CYS A 170 -1.83 -16.48 1.51
N LEU A 171 -0.54 -16.19 1.30
CA LEU A 171 -0.06 -15.45 0.11
C LEU A 171 -0.43 -16.19 -1.18
N LYS A 172 -0.81 -15.43 -2.18
CA LYS A 172 -1.10 -15.90 -3.53
C LYS A 172 -0.28 -15.13 -4.56
N GLU A 173 -0.38 -15.54 -5.82
CA GLU A 173 0.32 -14.90 -6.91
C GLU A 173 0.08 -13.39 -6.95
N ALA A 174 1.14 -12.64 -7.14
CA ALA A 174 1.16 -11.19 -7.14
C ALA A 174 1.30 -10.62 -8.56
N TYR A 175 0.69 -9.45 -8.80
CA TYR A 175 0.86 -8.68 -10.03
C TYR A 175 2.19 -7.93 -10.03
N HIS A 176 2.75 -7.71 -11.21
CA HIS A 176 4.06 -7.07 -11.41
C HIS A 176 4.07 -5.54 -11.19
N GLY A 177 2.93 -4.94 -10.86
CA GLY A 177 2.83 -3.48 -10.69
C GLY A 177 3.75 -2.92 -9.62
N CYS A 178 3.94 -3.63 -8.51
CA CYS A 178 4.85 -3.23 -7.44
C CYS A 178 6.30 -3.19 -7.93
N ALA A 179 6.75 -4.23 -8.64
CA ALA A 179 8.09 -4.29 -9.20
C ALA A 179 8.34 -3.18 -10.22
N LEU A 180 7.35 -2.91 -11.10
CA LEU A 180 7.43 -1.82 -12.08
C LEU A 180 7.57 -0.44 -11.41
N ILE A 181 6.77 -0.16 -10.37
CA ILE A 181 6.84 1.11 -9.63
C ILE A 181 8.22 1.24 -8.99
N ALA A 182 8.69 0.20 -8.31
CA ALA A 182 9.97 0.21 -7.62
C ALA A 182 11.15 0.41 -8.59
N LEU A 183 11.16 -0.30 -9.72
CA LEU A 183 12.19 -0.12 -10.75
C LEU A 183 12.19 1.29 -11.34
N LYS A 184 11.01 1.82 -11.66
CA LYS A 184 10.88 3.12 -12.32
C LYS A 184 11.26 4.28 -11.38
N THR A 185 10.97 4.15 -10.10
CA THR A 185 11.21 5.19 -9.10
C THR A 185 12.55 5.04 -8.38
N GLY A 186 13.12 3.83 -8.39
CA GLY A 186 14.28 3.49 -7.58
C GLY A 186 14.03 3.56 -6.07
N VAL A 187 12.80 3.75 -5.62
CA VAL A 187 12.45 3.90 -4.20
C VAL A 187 12.56 2.56 -3.49
N PRO A 188 13.14 2.51 -2.27
CA PRO A 188 13.21 1.28 -1.49
C PRO A 188 11.83 0.78 -1.09
N LEU A 189 11.73 -0.54 -0.89
CA LEU A 189 10.53 -1.23 -0.43
C LEU A 189 10.69 -1.62 1.04
N ILE A 190 9.57 -1.68 1.76
CA ILE A 190 9.49 -2.29 3.09
C ILE A 190 8.43 -3.39 3.06
N PRO A 191 8.78 -4.64 3.40
CA PRO A 191 7.79 -5.70 3.49
C PRO A 191 7.02 -5.53 4.79
N VAL A 192 5.71 -5.61 4.71
CA VAL A 192 4.81 -5.52 5.87
C VAL A 192 3.83 -6.67 5.83
N SER A 193 3.77 -7.46 6.89
CA SER A 193 2.80 -8.54 6.99
C SER A 193 1.64 -8.17 7.91
N ILE A 194 0.45 -8.64 7.55
CA ILE A 194 -0.76 -8.59 8.38
C ILE A 194 -1.22 -10.03 8.57
N ARG A 195 -1.44 -10.44 9.82
CA ARG A 195 -1.99 -11.76 10.19
C ARG A 195 -3.06 -11.64 11.27
N GLY A 196 -3.99 -12.58 11.29
CA GLY A 196 -5.08 -12.61 12.27
C GLY A 196 -6.37 -11.93 11.83
N THR A 197 -6.35 -11.08 10.77
CA THR A 197 -7.57 -10.43 10.25
C THR A 197 -8.53 -11.39 9.56
N GLU A 198 -8.06 -12.53 9.07
CA GLU A 198 -8.88 -13.61 8.52
C GLU A 198 -9.83 -14.22 9.54
N LYS A 199 -9.52 -14.09 10.84
CA LYS A 199 -10.36 -14.57 11.96
C LYS A 199 -11.60 -13.72 12.19
N LEU A 200 -11.67 -12.52 11.59
CA LEU A 200 -12.80 -11.60 11.72
C LEU A 200 -14.00 -11.95 10.81
N LYS A 201 -14.05 -13.17 10.31
CA LYS A 201 -15.19 -13.66 9.52
C LYS A 201 -16.36 -14.07 10.43
N GLY A 202 -17.59 -13.84 9.97
CA GLY A 202 -18.80 -14.19 10.74
C GLY A 202 -18.84 -13.48 12.08
N ILE A 203 -18.95 -14.25 13.16
CA ILE A 203 -18.97 -13.76 14.55
C ILE A 203 -17.56 -13.58 15.15
N GLY A 204 -16.50 -13.80 14.37
CA GLY A 204 -15.11 -13.76 14.86
C GLY A 204 -14.70 -12.40 15.47
N TRP A 205 -15.38 -11.31 15.12
CA TRP A 205 -15.18 -10.00 15.74
C TRP A 205 -15.57 -9.97 17.23
N LEU A 206 -16.45 -10.86 17.71
CA LEU A 206 -16.82 -10.98 19.13
C LEU A 206 -15.68 -11.58 19.98
N THR A 207 -14.80 -12.36 19.36
CA THR A 207 -13.68 -13.03 20.06
C THR A 207 -12.50 -12.10 20.29
N ARG A 208 -12.53 -10.89 19.72
CA ARG A 208 -11.45 -9.91 19.79
C ARG A 208 -10.09 -10.52 19.48
N PRO A 209 -9.90 -11.07 18.27
CA PRO A 209 -8.69 -11.79 17.90
C PRO A 209 -7.46 -10.86 17.91
N THR A 210 -6.30 -11.44 18.17
CA THR A 210 -5.04 -10.73 17.99
C THR A 210 -4.76 -10.57 16.50
N VAL A 211 -4.50 -9.35 16.09
CA VAL A 211 -4.02 -8.97 14.75
C VAL A 211 -2.62 -8.42 14.90
N THR A 212 -1.67 -9.05 14.25
CA THR A 212 -0.27 -8.63 14.28
C THR A 212 0.12 -8.03 12.93
N ILE A 213 0.78 -6.88 12.98
CA ILE A 213 1.38 -6.22 11.82
C ILE A 213 2.89 -6.20 12.06
N THR A 214 3.66 -6.82 11.16
CA THR A 214 5.11 -6.90 11.28
C THR A 214 5.78 -6.15 10.14
N PHE A 215 6.65 -5.19 10.46
CA PHE A 215 7.49 -4.46 9.51
C PHE A 215 8.84 -5.16 9.40
N GLY A 216 9.16 -5.66 8.21
CA GLY A 216 10.48 -6.20 7.92
C GLY A 216 11.51 -5.11 7.60
N LYS A 217 12.75 -5.49 7.36
CA LYS A 217 13.81 -4.55 6.99
C LYS A 217 13.59 -4.02 5.57
N PRO A 218 13.75 -2.71 5.34
CA PRO A 218 13.69 -2.14 4.01
C PRO A 218 14.77 -2.72 3.08
N PHE A 219 14.44 -2.83 1.81
CA PHE A 219 15.33 -3.35 0.77
C PHE A 219 15.16 -2.61 -0.55
N ALA A 220 16.13 -2.68 -1.42
CA ALA A 220 16.06 -2.20 -2.80
C ALA A 220 15.98 -3.37 -3.77
N LEU A 221 15.40 -3.14 -4.94
CA LEU A 221 15.47 -4.13 -6.03
C LEU A 221 16.87 -4.14 -6.64
N PRO A 222 17.34 -5.30 -7.12
CA PRO A 222 18.53 -5.36 -7.93
C PRO A 222 18.35 -4.52 -9.20
N PRO A 223 19.40 -3.86 -9.69
CA PRO A 223 19.33 -3.07 -10.92
C PRO A 223 19.06 -3.99 -12.12
N VAL A 224 18.20 -3.51 -13.02
CA VAL A 224 17.92 -4.16 -14.31
C VAL A 224 18.44 -3.27 -15.43
N GLN A 225 19.21 -3.84 -16.35
CA GLN A 225 19.65 -3.11 -17.54
C GLN A 225 18.53 -2.99 -18.57
N GLY A 226 18.21 -1.74 -18.94
CA GLY A 226 17.18 -1.45 -19.92
C GLY A 226 15.75 -1.72 -19.42
N LYS A 227 14.83 -1.99 -20.37
CA LYS A 227 13.44 -2.28 -20.06
C LYS A 227 13.29 -3.75 -19.61
N PRO A 228 12.74 -4.01 -18.43
CA PRO A 228 12.58 -5.38 -17.95
C PRO A 228 11.64 -6.19 -18.86
N ASN A 229 12.00 -7.42 -19.13
CA ASN A 229 11.14 -8.38 -19.80
C ASN A 229 10.18 -9.08 -18.82
N GLY A 230 9.23 -9.87 -19.34
CA GLY A 230 8.24 -10.54 -18.50
C GLY A 230 8.85 -11.52 -17.47
N LYS A 231 9.93 -12.23 -17.81
CA LYS A 231 10.62 -13.14 -16.91
C LYS A 231 11.28 -12.38 -15.76
N GLN A 232 12.01 -11.33 -16.06
CA GLN A 232 12.63 -10.47 -15.05
C GLN A 232 11.59 -9.83 -14.11
N LEU A 233 10.46 -9.37 -14.64
CA LEU A 233 9.38 -8.82 -13.82
C LEU A 233 8.79 -9.88 -12.88
N LYS A 234 8.64 -11.12 -13.35
CA LYS A 234 8.19 -12.24 -12.52
C LYS A 234 9.19 -12.51 -11.39
N GLU A 235 10.47 -12.65 -11.70
CA GLU A 235 11.54 -12.89 -10.72
C GLU A 235 11.61 -11.79 -9.66
N LEU A 236 11.51 -10.52 -10.06
CA LEU A 236 11.48 -9.38 -9.14
C LEU A 236 10.23 -9.36 -8.27
N THR A 237 9.08 -9.74 -8.82
CA THR A 237 7.84 -9.85 -8.05
C THR A 237 7.93 -10.97 -7.03
N GLU A 238 8.47 -12.12 -7.41
CA GLU A 238 8.74 -13.25 -6.51
C GLU A 238 9.73 -12.86 -5.41
N TYR A 239 10.79 -12.11 -5.76
CA TYR A 239 11.74 -11.58 -4.78
C TYR A 239 11.06 -10.66 -3.76
N ILE A 240 10.21 -9.71 -4.21
CA ILE A 240 9.45 -8.82 -3.33
C ILE A 240 8.55 -9.63 -2.39
N MET A 241 7.77 -10.55 -2.96
CA MET A 241 6.84 -11.36 -2.17
C MET A 241 7.54 -12.36 -1.24
N GLY A 242 8.73 -12.83 -1.63
CA GLY A 242 9.61 -13.63 -0.77
C GLY A 242 10.03 -12.87 0.50
N LYS A 243 10.28 -11.54 0.39
CA LYS A 243 10.55 -10.69 1.56
C LYS A 243 9.33 -10.55 2.47
N VAL A 244 8.11 -10.48 1.91
CA VAL A 244 6.87 -10.51 2.70
C VAL A 244 6.65 -11.87 3.34
N ALA A 245 6.88 -12.95 2.60
CA ALA A 245 6.76 -14.33 3.12
C ALA A 245 7.74 -14.60 4.27
N ALA A 246 8.95 -14.03 4.21
CA ALA A 246 9.99 -14.24 5.23
C ALA A 246 9.59 -13.74 6.63
N ILE A 247 8.71 -12.73 6.71
CA ILE A 247 8.20 -12.17 7.97
C ILE A 247 6.81 -12.73 8.35
N LEU A 248 6.32 -13.73 7.62
CA LEU A 248 5.07 -14.44 7.91
C LEU A 248 5.36 -15.85 8.46
N PRO A 249 4.51 -16.36 9.36
CA PRO A 249 4.52 -17.77 9.74
C PRO A 249 4.34 -18.69 8.53
N PRO A 250 4.86 -19.92 8.56
CA PRO A 250 4.85 -20.84 7.41
C PRO A 250 3.47 -21.06 6.79
N GLU A 251 2.42 -21.11 7.59
CA GLU A 251 1.03 -21.35 7.15
C GLU A 251 0.47 -20.20 6.30
N TYR A 252 1.02 -18.98 6.45
CA TYR A 252 0.60 -17.81 5.67
C TYR A 252 1.38 -17.61 4.36
N ARG A 253 2.49 -18.35 4.14
CA ARG A 253 3.40 -18.12 3.01
C ARG A 253 2.85 -18.54 1.65
N GLY A 254 1.85 -19.43 1.62
CA GLY A 254 1.21 -19.89 0.38
C GLY A 254 2.22 -20.43 -0.64
N ILE A 255 2.21 -19.87 -1.85
CA ILE A 255 3.11 -20.27 -2.95
C ILE A 255 4.57 -19.81 -2.76
N TYR A 256 4.85 -18.92 -1.80
CA TYR A 256 6.19 -18.39 -1.51
C TYR A 256 6.86 -19.11 -0.34
N ARG A 257 6.53 -20.36 -0.08
CA ARG A 257 7.25 -21.20 0.88
C ARG A 257 8.67 -21.41 0.36
N PRO A 258 9.72 -21.25 1.20
CA PRO A 258 11.05 -21.73 0.82
C PRO A 258 10.99 -23.24 0.58
N CYS A 259 11.64 -23.70 -0.49
CA CYS A 259 11.87 -25.11 -0.73
C CYS A 259 12.71 -25.72 0.37
#